data_a8d7d8c480c6f4ab30d09a19d0577b9a
#
_entry.id   a8d7d8c480c6f4ab30d09a19d0577b9a
#
_cell.length_a   1.000
_cell.length_b   1.000
_cell.length_c   1.000
_cell.angle_alpha   90.00
_cell.angle_beta   90.00
_cell.angle_gamma   90.00
#
_symmetry.space_group_name_H-M   'P 1'
#
loop_
_entity.id
_entity.type
_entity.pdbx_description
1 polymer ?
#
loop_
_entity_poly.entity_id
_entity_poly.type
_entity_poly.pdbx_seq_one_letter_code
_entity_poly.pdbx_strand_id
1 'polypeptide(L)'
;PRTRAVVVNSPSNPTGAVVEPDELVKIARLAKKHGFWLLYDDTYAHLVFRPGGPPSLREVKDAAGGHLVVVGTVSKTYCMTGWRVGWVMGKTALTEACTALNSHSVQGPATFSQVAAAEALTAPQDVVYAMTAEYRRRRDFVHPAIAAIPGVTCPEPEGGFYVFPDVSRCLSAQIPDTLALCGKLLEEKAVAVVPGEGFHAPGFFRLSFAAAFEDLQEGARRIAEFLAEHAPRGGGRK
;
A
#
# COMPACT_ATOMS: atom_id res chain seq x y z
N PRO A 1 15.88 0.83 -25.67
CA PRO A 1 15.44 0.67 -24.28
C PRO A 1 14.97 -0.76 -24.03
N ARG A 2 15.34 -1.36 -22.89
CA ARG A 2 14.95 -2.74 -22.57
C ARG A 2 13.67 -2.83 -21.73
N THR A 3 13.13 -1.69 -21.27
CA THR A 3 11.91 -1.61 -20.46
C THR A 3 10.71 -2.12 -21.26
N ARG A 4 9.98 -3.09 -20.72
CA ARG A 4 8.78 -3.68 -21.31
C ARG A 4 7.51 -3.27 -20.56
N ALA A 5 7.63 -3.03 -19.26
CA ALA A 5 6.52 -2.57 -18.43
C ALA A 5 7.03 -1.68 -17.30
N VAL A 6 6.17 -0.77 -16.84
CA VAL A 6 6.33 0.01 -15.62
C VAL A 6 5.10 -0.27 -14.77
N VAL A 7 5.31 -0.64 -13.51
CA VAL A 7 4.23 -0.88 -12.54
C VAL A 7 4.11 0.35 -11.64
N VAL A 8 2.91 0.88 -11.53
CA VAL A 8 2.56 1.98 -10.61
C VAL A 8 1.47 1.49 -9.68
N ASN A 9 1.78 1.36 -8.39
CA ASN A 9 0.81 1.08 -7.33
C ASN A 9 0.49 2.39 -6.60
N SER A 10 -0.76 2.85 -6.70
CA SER A 10 -1.17 4.13 -6.10
C SER A 10 -2.65 4.08 -5.66
N PRO A 11 -2.92 4.32 -4.36
CA PRO A 11 -1.98 4.48 -3.24
C PRO A 11 -1.00 3.33 -3.07
N SER A 12 0.22 3.63 -2.66
CA SER A 12 1.31 2.66 -2.63
C SER A 12 1.35 1.83 -1.34
N ASN A 13 1.59 0.55 -1.48
CA ASN A 13 2.08 -0.32 -0.42
C ASN A 13 3.60 -0.48 -0.62
N PRO A 14 4.46 -0.04 0.33
CA PRO A 14 4.18 0.18 1.75
C PRO A 14 3.98 1.64 2.17
N THR A 15 4.21 2.63 1.32
CA THR A 15 4.45 4.03 1.72
C THR A 15 3.18 4.86 1.96
N GLY A 16 2.04 4.44 1.41
CA GLY A 16 0.81 5.24 1.41
C GLY A 16 0.86 6.46 0.48
N ALA A 17 1.92 6.62 -0.31
CA ALA A 17 2.05 7.70 -1.27
C ALA A 17 1.03 7.57 -2.40
N VAL A 18 0.52 8.70 -2.87
CA VAL A 18 -0.42 8.78 -4.00
C VAL A 18 0.25 9.52 -5.14
N VAL A 19 0.30 8.87 -6.31
CA VAL A 19 0.83 9.49 -7.53
C VAL A 19 -0.13 10.58 -8.00
N GLU A 20 0.41 11.75 -8.32
CA GLU A 20 -0.38 12.84 -8.86
C GLU A 20 -0.99 12.47 -10.22
N PRO A 21 -2.27 12.86 -10.49
CA PRO A 21 -2.94 12.54 -11.75
C PRO A 21 -2.12 12.94 -12.98
N ASP A 22 -1.54 14.13 -12.97
CA ASP A 22 -0.71 14.64 -14.07
C ASP A 22 0.56 13.81 -14.30
N GLU A 23 1.19 13.32 -13.22
CA GLU A 23 2.36 12.45 -13.33
C GLU A 23 1.98 11.09 -13.92
N LEU A 24 0.83 10.55 -13.54
CA LEU A 24 0.34 9.29 -14.12
C LEU A 24 0.05 9.45 -15.62
N VAL A 25 -0.53 10.59 -16.04
CA VAL A 25 -0.74 10.93 -17.45
C VAL A 25 0.59 11.08 -18.19
N LYS A 26 1.63 11.68 -17.59
CA LYS A 26 2.97 11.76 -18.19
C LYS A 26 3.59 10.39 -18.40
N ILE A 27 3.49 9.50 -17.42
CA ILE A 27 3.96 8.10 -17.52
C ILE A 27 3.20 7.38 -18.65
N ALA A 28 1.88 7.56 -18.75
CA ALA A 28 1.05 6.99 -19.79
C ALA A 28 1.48 7.44 -21.21
N ARG A 29 1.80 8.73 -21.37
CA ARG A 29 2.34 9.25 -22.64
C ARG A 29 3.70 8.64 -23.00
N LEU A 30 4.57 8.44 -22.00
CA LEU A 30 5.85 7.75 -22.18
C LEU A 30 5.65 6.27 -22.57
N ALA A 31 4.68 5.59 -21.96
CA ALA A 31 4.31 4.22 -22.33
C ALA A 31 3.92 4.12 -23.80
N LYS A 32 3.04 5.01 -24.27
CA LYS A 32 2.66 5.12 -25.69
C LYS A 32 3.86 5.42 -26.61
N LYS A 33 4.69 6.40 -26.21
CA LYS A 33 5.84 6.86 -27.02
C LYS A 33 6.90 5.77 -27.20
N HIS A 34 7.16 4.99 -26.15
CA HIS A 34 8.25 4.01 -26.12
C HIS A 34 7.80 2.56 -26.26
N GLY A 35 6.49 2.30 -26.35
CA GLY A 35 5.92 0.97 -26.57
C GLY A 35 6.05 0.02 -25.40
N PHE A 36 6.10 0.53 -24.15
CA PHE A 36 6.04 -0.31 -22.95
C PHE A 36 4.64 -0.28 -22.33
N TRP A 37 4.33 -1.27 -21.48
CA TRP A 37 3.06 -1.33 -20.75
C TRP A 37 3.12 -0.49 -19.46
N LEU A 38 2.09 0.32 -19.21
CA LEU A 38 1.81 0.88 -17.90
C LEU A 38 0.84 -0.05 -17.19
N LEU A 39 1.33 -0.75 -16.15
CA LEU A 39 0.49 -1.52 -15.24
C LEU A 39 0.13 -0.64 -14.04
N TYR A 40 -1.14 -0.25 -13.95
CA TYR A 40 -1.66 0.54 -12.83
C TYR A 40 -2.37 -0.38 -11.85
N ASP A 41 -1.80 -0.52 -10.66
CA ASP A 41 -2.39 -1.29 -9.56
C ASP A 41 -3.31 -0.37 -8.75
N ASP A 42 -4.61 -0.59 -8.92
CA ASP A 42 -5.73 0.20 -8.40
C ASP A 42 -6.27 -0.34 -7.06
N THR A 43 -5.53 -1.24 -6.42
CA THR A 43 -5.99 -1.98 -5.22
C THR A 43 -6.46 -1.09 -4.09
N TYR A 44 -5.88 0.10 -3.92
CA TYR A 44 -6.17 1.05 -2.84
C TYR A 44 -6.86 2.33 -3.31
N ALA A 45 -7.32 2.45 -4.55
CA ALA A 45 -7.81 3.69 -5.15
C ALA A 45 -8.89 4.41 -4.32
N HIS A 46 -9.78 3.66 -3.67
CA HIS A 46 -10.83 4.25 -2.84
C HIS A 46 -10.37 4.61 -1.41
N LEU A 47 -9.16 4.25 -1.04
CA LEU A 47 -8.57 4.57 0.27
C LEU A 47 -7.61 5.76 0.13
N VAL A 48 -8.12 6.90 -0.36
CA VAL A 48 -7.36 8.15 -0.54
C VAL A 48 -7.85 9.18 0.48
N PHE A 49 -6.91 9.80 1.20
CA PHE A 49 -7.22 10.72 2.31
C PHE A 49 -7.11 12.18 1.91
N ARG A 50 -6.48 12.49 0.77
CA ARG A 50 -6.40 13.84 0.24
C ARG A 50 -7.68 14.25 -0.52
N PRO A 51 -7.96 15.55 -0.69
CA PRO A 51 -9.02 16.02 -1.57
C PRO A 51 -8.82 15.59 -3.02
N GLY A 52 -9.92 15.39 -3.77
CA GLY A 52 -9.87 15.03 -5.20
C GLY A 52 -10.00 13.54 -5.49
N GLY A 53 -9.80 12.67 -4.50
CA GLY A 53 -9.95 11.22 -4.68
C GLY A 53 -8.90 10.59 -5.62
N PRO A 54 -9.19 9.41 -6.19
CA PRO A 54 -8.31 8.72 -7.13
C PRO A 54 -8.21 9.45 -8.48
N PRO A 55 -7.12 9.24 -9.26
CA PRO A 55 -6.97 9.84 -10.58
C PRO A 55 -8.03 9.36 -11.57
N SER A 56 -8.39 10.20 -12.53
CA SER A 56 -9.26 9.82 -13.64
C SER A 56 -8.55 8.82 -14.57
N LEU A 57 -8.97 7.56 -14.52
CA LEU A 57 -8.43 6.53 -15.42
C LEU A 57 -8.78 6.78 -16.90
N ARG A 58 -9.78 7.62 -17.19
CA ARG A 58 -10.14 8.00 -18.57
C ARG A 58 -8.98 8.75 -19.23
N GLU A 59 -8.47 9.79 -18.58
CA GLU A 59 -7.36 10.59 -19.11
C GLU A 59 -6.08 9.77 -19.27
N VAL A 60 -5.79 8.91 -18.30
CA VAL A 60 -4.66 7.98 -18.35
C VAL A 60 -4.78 7.02 -19.52
N LYS A 61 -5.97 6.44 -19.73
CA LYS A 61 -6.27 5.54 -20.86
C LYS A 61 -6.04 6.21 -22.22
N ASP A 62 -6.58 7.43 -22.37
CA ASP A 62 -6.45 8.19 -23.61
C ASP A 62 -4.98 8.55 -23.90
N ALA A 63 -4.24 8.96 -22.86
CA ALA A 63 -2.82 9.25 -22.95
C ALA A 63 -1.96 8.02 -23.29
N ALA A 64 -2.29 6.85 -22.74
CA ALA A 64 -1.56 5.60 -22.92
C ALA A 64 -1.76 4.99 -24.34
N GLY A 65 -2.82 5.37 -25.06
CA GLY A 65 -3.06 4.89 -26.44
C GLY A 65 -3.12 3.36 -26.54
N GLY A 66 -3.66 2.70 -25.49
CA GLY A 66 -3.80 1.25 -25.41
C GLY A 66 -2.61 0.51 -24.79
N HIS A 67 -1.65 1.21 -24.20
CA HIS A 67 -0.56 0.64 -23.39
C HIS A 67 -0.86 0.63 -21.88
N LEU A 68 -2.13 0.87 -21.49
CA LEU A 68 -2.58 0.79 -20.09
C LEU A 68 -3.14 -0.59 -19.77
N VAL A 69 -2.73 -1.12 -18.64
CA VAL A 69 -3.32 -2.28 -17.96
C VAL A 69 -3.70 -1.83 -16.55
N VAL A 70 -4.95 -1.99 -16.17
CA VAL A 70 -5.41 -1.72 -14.79
C VAL A 70 -5.68 -3.03 -14.10
N VAL A 71 -5.11 -3.18 -12.90
CA VAL A 71 -5.35 -4.32 -12.03
C VAL A 71 -6.11 -3.82 -10.80
N GLY A 72 -7.25 -4.43 -10.52
CA GLY A 72 -8.09 -4.05 -9.38
C GLY A 72 -8.60 -5.27 -8.62
N THR A 73 -9.11 -5.02 -7.42
CA THR A 73 -9.64 -6.07 -6.54
C THR A 73 -10.67 -5.52 -5.57
N VAL A 74 -11.60 -6.38 -5.14
CA VAL A 74 -12.52 -6.07 -4.03
C VAL A 74 -11.86 -6.20 -2.65
N SER A 75 -10.65 -6.73 -2.58
CA SER A 75 -9.99 -7.15 -1.34
C SER A 75 -9.85 -6.04 -0.31
N LYS A 76 -9.48 -4.82 -0.72
CA LYS A 76 -9.14 -3.73 0.21
C LYS A 76 -10.31 -2.76 0.38
N THR A 77 -10.83 -2.25 -0.72
CA THR A 77 -11.96 -1.31 -0.74
C THR A 77 -13.20 -1.85 -0.04
N TYR A 78 -13.47 -3.16 -0.14
CA TYR A 78 -14.68 -3.78 0.43
C TYR A 78 -14.38 -4.75 1.58
N CYS A 79 -13.16 -4.76 2.12
CA CYS A 79 -12.73 -5.72 3.15
C CYS A 79 -12.95 -7.21 2.76
N MET A 80 -12.88 -7.52 1.46
CA MET A 80 -13.19 -8.83 0.90
C MET A 80 -11.94 -9.64 0.57
N THR A 81 -10.91 -9.61 1.43
CA THR A 81 -9.63 -10.30 1.17
C THR A 81 -9.78 -11.81 1.01
N GLY A 82 -10.65 -12.45 1.79
CA GLY A 82 -10.93 -13.89 1.76
C GLY A 82 -11.74 -14.35 0.55
N TRP A 83 -12.42 -13.44 -0.15
CA TRP A 83 -13.25 -13.76 -1.32
C TRP A 83 -12.45 -14.04 -2.59
N ARG A 84 -11.20 -13.61 -2.65
CA ARG A 84 -10.25 -13.88 -3.73
C ARG A 84 -10.72 -13.43 -5.12
N VAL A 85 -11.27 -12.21 -5.24
CA VAL A 85 -11.75 -11.65 -6.51
C VAL A 85 -10.94 -10.40 -6.87
N GLY A 86 -10.47 -10.36 -8.11
CA GLY A 86 -9.85 -9.23 -8.74
C GLY A 86 -10.08 -9.26 -10.25
N TRP A 87 -9.62 -8.25 -10.95
CA TRP A 87 -9.80 -8.11 -12.39
C TRP A 87 -8.59 -7.46 -13.05
N VAL A 88 -8.49 -7.70 -14.34
CA VAL A 88 -7.56 -7.00 -15.24
C VAL A 88 -8.37 -6.30 -16.33
N MET A 89 -8.09 -5.03 -16.55
CA MET A 89 -8.66 -4.24 -17.63
C MET A 89 -7.56 -3.79 -18.58
N GLY A 90 -7.78 -3.93 -19.88
CA GLY A 90 -6.79 -3.56 -20.89
C GLY A 90 -7.31 -3.79 -22.33
N LYS A 91 -6.40 -3.83 -23.29
CA LYS A 91 -6.75 -4.22 -24.67
C LYS A 91 -7.28 -5.65 -24.70
N THR A 92 -8.25 -5.92 -25.61
CA THR A 92 -8.88 -7.23 -25.82
C THR A 92 -7.85 -8.35 -25.92
N ALA A 93 -6.86 -8.21 -26.80
CA ALA A 93 -5.83 -9.25 -26.98
C ALA A 93 -5.06 -9.58 -25.69
N LEU A 94 -4.84 -8.60 -24.79
CA LEU A 94 -4.21 -8.86 -23.49
C LEU A 94 -5.17 -9.60 -22.55
N THR A 95 -6.42 -9.15 -22.46
CA THR A 95 -7.40 -9.77 -21.55
C THR A 95 -7.76 -11.19 -22.00
N GLU A 96 -7.82 -11.46 -23.31
CA GLU A 96 -7.96 -12.82 -23.86
C GLU A 96 -6.77 -13.72 -23.48
N ALA A 97 -5.54 -13.22 -23.59
CA ALA A 97 -4.35 -13.96 -23.16
C ALA A 97 -4.35 -14.23 -21.65
N CYS A 98 -4.76 -13.24 -20.82
CA CYS A 98 -4.93 -13.42 -19.39
C CYS A 98 -6.01 -14.47 -19.08
N THR A 99 -7.13 -14.46 -19.79
CA THR A 99 -8.22 -15.43 -19.63
C THR A 99 -7.74 -16.84 -19.98
N ALA A 100 -7.03 -17.00 -21.10
CA ALA A 100 -6.47 -18.28 -21.48
C ALA A 100 -5.48 -18.83 -20.45
N LEU A 101 -4.56 -17.99 -19.94
CA LEU A 101 -3.63 -18.38 -18.90
C LEU A 101 -4.35 -18.74 -17.61
N ASN A 102 -5.35 -17.95 -17.20
CA ASN A 102 -6.12 -18.17 -15.98
C ASN A 102 -6.91 -19.51 -16.03
N SER A 103 -7.48 -19.86 -17.19
CA SER A 103 -8.21 -21.11 -17.36
C SER A 103 -7.34 -22.36 -17.17
N HIS A 104 -6.03 -22.25 -17.40
CA HIS A 104 -5.05 -23.33 -17.21
C HIS A 104 -4.31 -23.27 -15.89
N SER A 105 -4.53 -22.24 -15.07
CA SER A 105 -3.87 -22.08 -13.75
C SER A 105 -4.85 -22.22 -12.59
N VAL A 106 -5.69 -21.23 -12.35
CA VAL A 106 -6.61 -21.16 -11.20
C VAL A 106 -8.09 -21.23 -11.57
N GLN A 107 -8.42 -21.28 -12.86
CA GLN A 107 -9.76 -21.38 -13.44
C GLN A 107 -10.72 -20.21 -13.10
N GLY A 108 -10.31 -19.28 -12.25
CA GLY A 108 -11.08 -18.11 -11.83
C GLY A 108 -11.67 -18.21 -10.42
N PRO A 109 -12.26 -17.12 -9.93
CA PRO A 109 -12.88 -17.07 -8.61
C PRO A 109 -14.14 -17.92 -8.55
N ALA A 110 -14.49 -18.39 -7.33
CA ALA A 110 -15.75 -19.10 -7.09
C ALA A 110 -16.96 -18.23 -7.52
N THR A 111 -17.99 -18.84 -8.07
CA THR A 111 -19.16 -18.13 -8.62
C THR A 111 -19.84 -17.24 -7.57
N PHE A 112 -20.02 -17.73 -6.34
CA PHE A 112 -20.62 -16.93 -5.27
C PHE A 112 -19.76 -15.72 -4.89
N SER A 113 -18.41 -15.84 -4.98
CA SER A 113 -17.50 -14.71 -4.77
C SER A 113 -17.64 -13.65 -5.87
N GLN A 114 -17.87 -14.07 -7.12
CA GLN A 114 -18.10 -13.16 -8.23
C GLN A 114 -19.42 -12.40 -8.07
N VAL A 115 -20.50 -13.08 -7.65
CA VAL A 115 -21.80 -12.45 -7.38
C VAL A 115 -21.66 -11.43 -6.25
N ALA A 116 -21.00 -11.79 -5.15
CA ALA A 116 -20.76 -10.87 -4.03
C ALA A 116 -19.90 -9.66 -4.44
N ALA A 117 -18.88 -9.86 -5.29
CA ALA A 117 -18.07 -8.78 -5.81
C ALA A 117 -18.87 -7.85 -6.74
N ALA A 118 -19.74 -8.40 -7.59
CA ALA A 118 -20.63 -7.61 -8.44
C ALA A 118 -21.57 -6.73 -7.61
N GLU A 119 -22.18 -7.29 -6.56
CA GLU A 119 -23.01 -6.54 -5.63
C GLU A 119 -22.21 -5.42 -4.94
N ALA A 120 -21.04 -5.72 -4.41
CA ALA A 120 -20.17 -4.72 -3.76
C ALA A 120 -19.82 -3.55 -4.68
N LEU A 121 -19.60 -3.81 -5.97
CA LEU A 121 -19.24 -2.81 -6.97
C LEU A 121 -20.43 -1.95 -7.45
N THR A 122 -21.66 -2.47 -7.38
CA THR A 122 -22.87 -1.84 -7.93
C THR A 122 -23.79 -1.25 -6.87
N ALA A 123 -23.70 -1.70 -5.62
CA ALA A 123 -24.46 -1.17 -4.49
C ALA A 123 -24.06 0.28 -4.15
N PRO A 124 -24.86 1.03 -3.37
CA PRO A 124 -24.45 2.33 -2.84
C PRO A 124 -23.12 2.26 -2.11
N GLN A 125 -22.25 3.24 -2.36
CA GLN A 125 -20.87 3.21 -1.86
C GLN A 125 -20.68 3.89 -0.48
N ASP A 126 -21.74 4.16 0.24
CA ASP A 126 -21.69 4.82 1.56
C ASP A 126 -20.81 4.07 2.56
N VAL A 127 -20.82 2.73 2.50
CA VAL A 127 -19.97 1.88 3.34
C VAL A 127 -18.47 2.11 3.04
N VAL A 128 -18.10 2.35 1.79
CA VAL A 128 -16.72 2.63 1.37
C VAL A 128 -16.29 3.99 1.90
N TYR A 129 -17.16 5.00 1.81
CA TYR A 129 -16.88 6.34 2.35
C TYR A 129 -16.71 6.31 3.88
N ALA A 130 -17.62 5.62 4.58
CA ALA A 130 -17.55 5.47 6.03
C ALA A 130 -16.25 4.75 6.46
N MET A 131 -15.86 3.69 5.77
CA MET A 131 -14.63 2.96 6.03
C MET A 131 -13.39 3.81 5.73
N THR A 132 -13.38 4.56 4.65
CA THR A 132 -12.27 5.47 4.31
C THR A 132 -12.13 6.57 5.37
N ALA A 133 -13.23 7.10 5.89
CA ALA A 133 -13.22 8.06 6.99
C ALA A 133 -12.63 7.45 8.28
N GLU A 134 -12.96 6.19 8.59
CA GLU A 134 -12.37 5.47 9.73
C GLU A 134 -10.87 5.23 9.54
N TYR A 135 -10.42 4.84 8.35
CA TYR A 135 -8.97 4.71 8.08
C TYR A 135 -8.25 6.06 8.19
N ARG A 136 -8.87 7.15 7.75
CA ARG A 136 -8.33 8.50 7.96
C ARG A 136 -8.15 8.80 9.45
N ARG A 137 -9.17 8.53 10.27
CA ARG A 137 -9.12 8.72 11.74
C ARG A 137 -7.97 7.92 12.37
N ARG A 138 -7.77 6.68 11.93
CA ARG A 138 -6.68 5.82 12.41
C ARG A 138 -5.32 6.36 11.96
N ARG A 139 -5.17 6.78 10.73
CA ARG A 139 -3.97 7.45 10.22
C ARG A 139 -3.63 8.68 11.06
N ASP A 140 -4.61 9.54 11.30
CA ASP A 140 -4.44 10.80 12.02
C ASP A 140 -4.00 10.60 13.49
N PHE A 141 -4.19 9.41 14.02
CA PHE A 141 -3.62 8.99 15.30
C PHE A 141 -2.24 8.33 15.14
N VAL A 142 -2.13 7.30 14.29
CA VAL A 142 -0.92 6.46 14.20
C VAL A 142 0.28 7.24 13.66
N HIS A 143 0.08 8.03 12.59
CA HIS A 143 1.17 8.77 11.97
C HIS A 143 1.87 9.72 12.96
N PRO A 144 1.19 10.67 13.64
CA PRO A 144 1.87 11.55 14.58
C PRO A 144 2.44 10.80 15.81
N ALA A 145 1.80 9.73 16.26
CA ALA A 145 2.31 8.92 17.39
C ALA A 145 3.66 8.27 17.04
N ILE A 146 3.81 7.76 15.82
CA ILE A 146 5.07 7.15 15.35
C ILE A 146 6.10 8.23 14.98
N ALA A 147 5.69 9.30 14.31
CA ALA A 147 6.59 10.39 13.92
C ALA A 147 7.18 11.16 15.11
N ALA A 148 6.51 11.16 16.26
CA ALA A 148 6.99 11.80 17.49
C ALA A 148 8.12 11.00 18.21
N ILE A 149 8.39 9.75 17.81
CA ILE A 149 9.41 8.93 18.44
C ILE A 149 10.81 9.47 18.07
N PRO A 150 11.69 9.73 19.04
CA PRO A 150 13.02 10.24 18.76
C PRO A 150 13.82 9.32 17.80
N GLY A 151 14.39 9.91 16.76
CA GLY A 151 15.17 9.18 15.75
C GLY A 151 14.33 8.56 14.63
N VAL A 152 13.01 8.66 14.68
CA VAL A 152 12.10 8.18 13.62
C VAL A 152 11.73 9.32 12.69
N THR A 153 11.72 9.04 11.39
CA THR A 153 11.15 9.92 10.35
C THR A 153 10.02 9.18 9.66
N CYS A 154 8.81 9.71 9.71
CA CYS A 154 7.64 9.06 9.15
C CYS A 154 6.87 10.03 8.23
N PRO A 155 6.96 9.91 6.91
CA PRO A 155 6.10 10.65 5.99
C PRO A 155 4.62 10.33 6.25
N GLU A 156 3.76 11.36 6.14
CA GLU A 156 2.33 11.16 6.28
C GLU A 156 1.77 10.42 5.05
N PRO A 157 1.08 9.27 5.23
CA PRO A 157 0.48 8.57 4.10
C PRO A 157 -0.76 9.31 3.60
N GLU A 158 -0.87 9.45 2.28
CA GLU A 158 -2.01 10.09 1.60
C GLU A 158 -3.11 9.09 1.27
N GLY A 159 -2.83 7.78 1.38
CA GLY A 159 -3.78 6.71 1.10
C GLY A 159 -3.34 5.34 1.63
N GLY A 160 -4.15 4.32 1.34
CA GLY A 160 -3.95 2.98 1.86
C GLY A 160 -4.23 2.87 3.37
N PHE A 161 -3.53 1.96 4.04
CA PHE A 161 -3.64 1.79 5.50
C PHE A 161 -2.29 1.39 6.13
N TYR A 162 -1.21 2.03 5.66
CA TYR A 162 0.14 1.79 6.15
C TYR A 162 0.85 3.09 6.49
N VAL A 163 1.69 3.06 7.53
CA VAL A 163 2.80 3.99 7.72
C VAL A 163 4.12 3.25 7.47
N PHE A 164 5.12 3.97 6.95
CA PHE A 164 6.41 3.40 6.57
C PHE A 164 7.55 4.27 7.13
N PRO A 165 7.77 4.22 8.45
CA PRO A 165 8.79 5.03 9.12
C PRO A 165 10.20 4.55 8.81
N ASP A 166 11.11 5.52 8.64
CA ASP A 166 12.55 5.35 8.69
C ASP A 166 13.00 5.30 10.16
N VAL A 167 13.57 4.19 10.57
CA VAL A 167 14.11 3.92 11.90
C VAL A 167 15.62 3.66 11.88
N SER A 168 16.28 4.01 10.79
CA SER A 168 17.73 3.77 10.62
C SER A 168 18.57 4.37 11.74
N ARG A 169 18.13 5.50 12.32
CA ARG A 169 18.79 6.14 13.47
C ARG A 169 18.54 5.44 14.80
N CYS A 170 17.59 4.51 14.87
CA CYS A 170 17.29 3.72 16.05
C CYS A 170 18.05 2.38 16.08
N LEU A 171 18.75 2.04 14.98
CA LEU A 171 19.56 0.83 14.89
C LEU A 171 20.85 0.96 15.71
N SER A 172 21.34 -0.16 16.23
CA SER A 172 22.51 -0.23 17.09
C SER A 172 23.31 -1.51 16.82
N ALA A 173 24.47 -1.68 17.46
CA ALA A 173 25.23 -2.91 17.36
C ALA A 173 24.46 -4.16 17.85
N GLN A 174 23.48 -3.98 18.75
CA GLN A 174 22.61 -5.05 19.27
C GLN A 174 21.39 -5.29 18.36
N ILE A 175 21.02 -4.30 17.56
CA ILE A 175 19.92 -4.36 16.60
C ILE A 175 20.45 -3.77 15.26
N PRO A 176 21.17 -4.59 14.47
CA PRO A 176 21.95 -4.08 13.35
C PRO A 176 21.11 -3.70 12.12
N ASP A 177 19.90 -4.23 12.00
CA ASP A 177 19.00 -4.05 10.86
C ASP A 177 17.53 -4.08 11.27
N THR A 178 16.64 -3.77 10.36
CA THR A 178 15.19 -3.76 10.64
C THR A 178 14.59 -5.15 10.73
N LEU A 179 15.22 -6.18 10.19
CA LEU A 179 14.79 -7.56 10.39
C LEU A 179 14.95 -7.97 11.86
N ALA A 180 16.13 -7.69 12.45
CA ALA A 180 16.39 -7.92 13.88
C ALA A 180 15.48 -7.06 14.77
N LEU A 181 15.25 -5.78 14.40
CA LEU A 181 14.35 -4.88 15.10
C LEU A 181 12.93 -5.44 15.17
N CYS A 182 12.37 -5.83 14.02
CA CYS A 182 11.01 -6.37 13.93
C CYS A 182 10.86 -7.70 14.70
N GLY A 183 11.87 -8.56 14.65
CA GLY A 183 11.91 -9.80 15.43
C GLY A 183 11.85 -9.55 16.94
N LYS A 184 12.73 -8.69 17.44
CA LYS A 184 12.75 -8.33 18.86
C LYS A 184 11.48 -7.60 19.33
N LEU A 185 10.95 -6.69 18.50
CA LEU A 185 9.69 -6.00 18.79
C LEU A 185 8.52 -6.99 18.94
N LEU A 186 8.49 -8.02 18.10
CA LEU A 186 7.50 -9.09 18.21
C LEU A 186 7.70 -9.91 19.51
N GLU A 187 8.94 -10.33 19.81
CA GLU A 187 9.25 -11.17 20.95
C GLU A 187 9.06 -10.43 22.29
N GLU A 188 9.54 -9.20 22.41
CA GLU A 188 9.59 -8.46 23.66
C GLU A 188 8.31 -7.66 23.94
N LYS A 189 7.63 -7.17 22.89
CA LYS A 189 6.46 -6.27 23.01
C LYS A 189 5.19 -6.82 22.37
N ALA A 190 5.22 -8.00 21.74
CA ALA A 190 4.10 -8.60 21.03
C ALA A 190 3.48 -7.67 19.94
N VAL A 191 4.33 -6.92 19.23
CA VAL A 191 3.92 -6.05 18.12
C VAL A 191 4.54 -6.57 16.83
N ALA A 192 3.68 -6.94 15.88
CA ALA A 192 4.09 -7.43 14.56
C ALA A 192 4.12 -6.27 13.54
N VAL A 193 5.28 -6.02 12.97
CA VAL A 193 5.49 -5.10 11.84
C VAL A 193 6.29 -5.82 10.75
N VAL A 194 6.30 -5.26 9.53
CA VAL A 194 7.00 -5.89 8.41
C VAL A 194 8.31 -5.15 8.14
N PRO A 195 9.47 -5.82 8.15
CA PRO A 195 10.76 -5.17 7.90
C PRO A 195 10.85 -4.61 6.47
N GLY A 196 11.54 -3.50 6.33
CA GLY A 196 11.70 -2.77 5.08
C GLY A 196 12.51 -3.52 4.02
N GLU A 197 13.34 -4.47 4.43
CA GLU A 197 14.10 -5.35 3.54
C GLU A 197 13.20 -6.08 2.54
N GLY A 198 11.98 -6.46 2.94
CA GLY A 198 10.97 -7.05 2.05
C GLY A 198 10.46 -6.10 0.96
N PHE A 199 10.76 -4.80 1.09
CA PHE A 199 10.41 -3.74 0.14
C PHE A 199 11.65 -3.09 -0.50
N HIS A 200 12.83 -3.70 -0.38
CA HIS A 200 14.12 -3.14 -0.79
C HIS A 200 14.44 -1.78 -0.12
N ALA A 201 13.96 -1.56 1.10
CA ALA A 201 14.13 -0.34 1.88
C ALA A 201 14.67 -0.67 3.29
N PRO A 202 15.95 -1.09 3.40
CA PRO A 202 16.56 -1.34 4.71
C PRO A 202 16.53 -0.05 5.55
N GLY A 203 16.36 -0.21 6.85
CA GLY A 203 16.19 0.92 7.78
C GLY A 203 14.74 1.39 7.97
N PHE A 204 13.78 0.80 7.26
CA PHE A 204 12.35 1.08 7.39
C PHE A 204 11.59 -0.12 7.95
N PHE A 205 10.38 0.12 8.48
CA PHE A 205 9.40 -0.94 8.65
C PHE A 205 8.01 -0.49 8.21
N ARG A 206 7.14 -1.44 7.83
CA ARG A 206 5.75 -1.15 7.53
C ARG A 206 4.86 -1.52 8.72
N LEU A 207 4.10 -0.55 9.21
CA LEU A 207 3.02 -0.74 10.18
C LEU A 207 1.67 -0.56 9.49
N SER A 208 0.78 -1.54 9.66
CA SER A 208 -0.61 -1.45 9.20
C SER A 208 -1.49 -0.81 10.27
N PHE A 209 -2.34 0.15 9.89
CA PHE A 209 -3.38 0.67 10.77
C PHE A 209 -4.77 0.08 10.48
N ALA A 210 -4.83 -1.05 9.77
CA ALA A 210 -6.06 -1.83 9.59
C ALA A 210 -6.29 -2.77 10.80
N ALA A 211 -6.38 -2.21 12.01
CA ALA A 211 -6.61 -2.89 13.27
C ALA A 211 -7.59 -2.11 14.13
N ALA A 212 -8.08 -2.66 15.26
CA ALA A 212 -8.90 -1.92 16.19
C ALA A 212 -8.15 -0.68 16.73
N PHE A 213 -8.90 0.37 17.06
CA PHE A 213 -8.26 1.64 17.44
C PHE A 213 -7.47 1.51 18.75
N GLU A 214 -7.97 0.73 19.68
CA GLU A 214 -7.33 0.42 20.94
C GLU A 214 -6.01 -0.35 20.75
N ASP A 215 -5.98 -1.29 19.81
CA ASP A 215 -4.77 -2.03 19.44
C ASP A 215 -3.71 -1.11 18.81
N LEU A 216 -4.15 -0.11 18.03
CA LEU A 216 -3.25 0.88 17.43
C LEU A 216 -2.64 1.80 18.48
N GLN A 217 -3.44 2.20 19.50
CA GLN A 217 -2.96 3.00 20.63
C GLN A 217 -1.89 2.24 21.42
N GLU A 218 -2.20 1.00 21.80
CA GLU A 218 -1.29 0.15 22.56
C GLU A 218 -0.05 -0.23 21.73
N GLY A 219 -0.22 -0.56 20.45
CA GLY A 219 0.90 -0.87 19.56
C GLY A 219 1.87 0.31 19.38
N ALA A 220 1.35 1.52 19.18
CA ALA A 220 2.18 2.71 19.05
C ALA A 220 2.95 3.00 20.36
N ARG A 221 2.31 2.85 21.52
CA ARG A 221 2.95 2.98 22.84
C ARG A 221 4.09 1.97 23.01
N ARG A 222 3.85 0.70 22.69
CA ARG A 222 4.86 -0.37 22.80
C ARG A 222 6.03 -0.16 21.86
N ILE A 223 5.79 0.32 20.63
CA ILE A 223 6.86 0.67 19.67
C ILE A 223 7.72 1.79 20.27
N ALA A 224 7.11 2.84 20.82
CA ALA A 224 7.84 3.95 21.39
C ALA A 224 8.70 3.52 22.60
N GLU A 225 8.17 2.69 23.49
CA GLU A 225 8.91 2.12 24.62
C GLU A 225 10.08 1.26 24.15
N PHE A 226 9.84 0.34 23.21
CA PHE A 226 10.88 -0.53 22.66
C PHE A 226 12.03 0.27 22.06
N LEU A 227 11.71 1.27 21.23
CA LEU A 227 12.74 2.10 20.60
C LEU A 227 13.49 2.96 21.64
N ALA A 228 12.84 3.43 22.70
CA ALA A 228 13.50 4.15 23.79
C ALA A 228 14.43 3.24 24.61
N GLU A 229 14.02 2.01 24.91
CA GLU A 229 14.81 1.01 25.66
C GLU A 229 16.08 0.58 24.90
N HIS A 230 16.00 0.52 23.55
CA HIS A 230 17.07 0.07 22.68
C HIS A 230 17.79 1.21 21.94
N ALA A 231 17.44 2.47 22.25
CA ALA A 231 18.08 3.62 21.62
C ALA A 231 19.61 3.53 21.73
N PRO A 232 20.35 3.85 20.65
CA PRO A 232 21.81 3.93 20.72
C PRO A 232 22.19 4.86 21.87
N ARG A 233 22.89 4.34 22.89
CA ARG A 233 23.42 5.19 23.96
C ARG A 233 24.33 6.22 23.31
N GLY A 234 23.93 7.48 23.35
CA GLY A 234 24.60 8.55 22.66
C GLY A 234 26.11 8.51 22.93
N GLY A 235 26.88 8.22 21.90
CA GLY A 235 28.29 8.51 21.92
C GLY A 235 28.44 10.01 22.08
N GLY A 236 28.80 10.44 23.29
CA GLY A 236 29.11 11.84 23.53
C GLY A 236 30.06 12.32 22.43
N ARG A 237 29.67 13.36 21.71
CA ARG A 237 30.60 14.08 20.85
C ARG A 237 31.75 14.53 21.77
N LYS A 238 32.93 13.89 21.64
CA LYS A 238 34.18 14.49 22.04
C LYS A 238 34.61 15.48 20.98
#